data_94e864e4bc39ad06c7e3ee1155f4e454
#
_entry.id   94e864e4bc39ad06c7e3ee1155f4e454
#
_cell.length_a   1.000
_cell.length_b   1.000
_cell.length_c   1.000
_cell.angle_alpha   90.00
_cell.angle_beta   90.00
_cell.angle_gamma   90.00
#
_symmetry.space_group_name_H-M   'P 1'
#
loop_
_entity.id
_entity.type
_entity.pdbx_description
1 polymer ?
#
loop_
_entity_poly.entity_id
_entity_poly.type
_entity_poly.pdbx_seq_one_letter_code
_entity_poly.pdbx_strand_id
1 'polypeptide(L)'
;MNLSDLRDLYRHMEWADASVWRAVFGSENAPHDQKIRDYFYHLHLVQRAFIRAWRNEPTDAPFPTFEDATSVREWGRSYYGEIVAHLEGLNDEEIAKPMALPWAEFVEQQIGRAPASITIGQTMLQVTLHSLYHRGQINARLREVGGEPPTVDYIVWIWLEKPAATWD
;
A
#
# COMPACT_ATOMS: atom_id res chain seq x y z
N MET A 1 7.23 -18.27 -0.55
CA MET A 1 7.37 -16.91 0.01
C MET A 1 7.53 -17.05 1.50
N ASN A 2 8.55 -16.48 2.06
CA ASN A 2 8.85 -16.47 3.50
C ASN A 2 8.71 -15.03 4.04
N LEU A 3 8.82 -14.88 5.36
CA LEU A 3 8.67 -13.58 6.01
C LEU A 3 9.77 -12.57 5.61
N SER A 4 10.98 -13.06 5.29
CA SER A 4 12.07 -12.20 4.81
C SER A 4 11.72 -11.57 3.45
N ASP A 5 11.14 -12.36 2.53
CA ASP A 5 10.68 -11.84 1.23
C ASP A 5 9.59 -10.77 1.41
N LEU A 6 8.64 -11.00 2.33
CA LEU A 6 7.60 -10.03 2.66
C LEU A 6 8.19 -8.73 3.22
N ARG A 7 9.13 -8.82 4.16
CA ARG A 7 9.80 -7.63 4.72
C ARG A 7 10.49 -6.80 3.64
N ASP A 8 11.15 -7.44 2.69
CA ASP A 8 11.78 -6.74 1.56
C ASP A 8 10.72 -6.09 0.65
N LEU A 9 9.62 -6.77 0.37
CA LEU A 9 8.52 -6.20 -0.42
C LEU A 9 7.88 -4.98 0.27
N TYR A 10 7.72 -4.99 1.58
CA TYR A 10 7.17 -3.85 2.33
C TYR A 10 8.14 -2.68 2.40
N ARG A 11 9.45 -2.93 2.53
CA ARG A 11 10.47 -1.87 2.44
C ARG A 11 10.50 -1.22 1.06
N HIS A 12 10.43 -2.05 0.00
CA HIS A 12 10.31 -1.54 -1.37
C HIS A 12 9.03 -0.73 -1.55
N MET A 13 7.89 -1.24 -1.02
CA MET A 13 6.60 -0.54 -1.11
C MET A 13 6.68 0.85 -0.48
N GLU A 14 7.28 0.97 0.70
CA GLU A 14 7.50 2.25 1.38
C GLU A 14 8.37 3.20 0.53
N TRP A 15 9.51 2.71 0.07
CA TRP A 15 10.42 3.49 -0.78
C TRP A 15 9.72 3.98 -2.06
N ALA A 16 8.94 3.11 -2.69
CA ALA A 16 8.20 3.44 -3.90
C ALA A 16 7.09 4.47 -3.65
N ASP A 17 6.28 4.29 -2.60
CA ASP A 17 5.22 5.23 -2.24
C ASP A 17 5.80 6.60 -1.89
N ALA A 18 6.87 6.66 -1.08
CA ALA A 18 7.57 7.90 -0.75
C ALA A 18 8.14 8.60 -1.99
N SER A 19 8.73 7.83 -2.92
CA SER A 19 9.28 8.37 -4.17
C SER A 19 8.21 8.99 -5.06
N VAL A 20 7.04 8.34 -5.19
CA VAL A 20 5.92 8.89 -5.97
C VAL A 20 5.33 10.12 -5.29
N TRP A 21 5.20 10.13 -3.97
CA TRP A 21 4.77 11.32 -3.23
C TRP A 21 5.71 12.52 -3.44
N ARG A 22 7.04 12.31 -3.40
CA ARG A 22 8.00 13.38 -3.70
C ARG A 22 7.84 13.92 -5.11
N ALA A 23 7.63 13.04 -6.10
CA ALA A 23 7.40 13.46 -7.47
C ALA A 23 6.10 14.26 -7.62
N VAL A 24 5.05 13.91 -6.88
CA VAL A 24 3.80 14.69 -6.83
C VAL A 24 4.07 16.07 -6.25
N PHE A 25 4.73 16.19 -5.09
CA PHE A 25 5.03 17.49 -4.47
C PHE A 25 6.10 18.30 -5.22
N GLY A 26 6.94 17.66 -6.03
CA GLY A 26 7.87 18.32 -6.95
C GLY A 26 7.21 18.89 -8.22
N SER A 27 5.93 18.59 -8.46
CA SER A 27 5.17 19.08 -9.61
C SER A 27 4.30 20.28 -9.21
N GLU A 28 4.14 21.26 -10.09
CA GLU A 28 3.32 22.45 -9.83
C GLU A 28 1.82 22.11 -9.65
N ASN A 29 1.29 21.22 -10.48
CA ASN A 29 -0.15 20.94 -10.54
C ASN A 29 -0.58 19.70 -9.76
N ALA A 30 0.29 18.69 -9.65
CA ALA A 30 -0.08 17.37 -9.13
C ALA A 30 -0.54 17.38 -7.65
N PRO A 31 0.00 18.21 -6.73
CA PRO A 31 -0.50 18.26 -5.35
C PRO A 31 -1.96 18.75 -5.23
N HIS A 32 -2.44 19.46 -6.24
CA HIS A 32 -3.80 20.01 -6.31
C HIS A 32 -4.76 19.14 -7.11
N ASP A 33 -4.27 18.09 -7.76
CA ASP A 33 -5.09 17.19 -8.56
C ASP A 33 -5.91 16.23 -7.69
N GLN A 34 -7.25 16.35 -7.79
CA GLN A 34 -8.19 15.56 -7.00
C GLN A 34 -8.00 14.05 -7.27
N LYS A 35 -7.78 13.66 -8.53
CA LYS A 35 -7.69 12.25 -8.91
C LYS A 35 -6.43 11.58 -8.36
N ILE A 36 -5.30 12.30 -8.32
CA ILE A 36 -4.07 11.83 -7.66
C ILE A 36 -4.33 11.62 -6.18
N ARG A 37 -4.96 12.58 -5.51
CA ARG A 37 -5.32 12.49 -4.08
C ARG A 37 -6.23 11.30 -3.80
N ASP A 38 -7.26 11.09 -4.62
CA ASP A 38 -8.21 9.99 -4.46
C ASP A 38 -7.54 8.62 -4.64
N TYR A 39 -6.64 8.48 -5.61
CA TYR A 39 -5.87 7.25 -5.80
C TYR A 39 -4.95 6.95 -4.62
N PHE A 40 -4.23 7.94 -4.11
CA PHE A 40 -3.40 7.74 -2.92
C PHE A 40 -4.23 7.45 -1.67
N TYR A 41 -5.33 8.18 -1.49
CA TYR A 41 -6.24 7.89 -0.39
C TYR A 41 -6.71 6.43 -0.42
N HIS A 42 -7.17 5.96 -1.58
CA HIS A 42 -7.60 4.57 -1.75
C HIS A 42 -6.46 3.57 -1.51
N LEU A 43 -5.26 3.83 -2.04
CA LEU A 43 -4.09 3.00 -1.81
C LEU A 43 -3.81 2.84 -0.31
N HIS A 44 -3.73 3.95 0.42
CA HIS A 44 -3.46 3.93 1.86
C HIS A 44 -4.63 3.39 2.69
N LEU A 45 -5.88 3.60 2.25
CA LEU A 45 -7.05 3.00 2.87
C LEU A 45 -6.99 1.47 2.83
N VAL A 46 -6.64 0.89 1.68
CA VAL A 46 -6.51 -0.57 1.55
C VAL A 46 -5.38 -1.10 2.43
N GLN A 47 -4.22 -0.45 2.44
CA GLN A 47 -3.11 -0.80 3.35
C GLN A 47 -3.60 -0.87 4.81
N ARG A 48 -4.37 0.12 5.25
CA ARG A 48 -4.91 0.19 6.61
C ARG A 48 -6.05 -0.78 6.88
N ALA A 49 -6.90 -1.05 5.90
CA ALA A 49 -7.95 -2.05 6.06
C ALA A 49 -7.35 -3.45 6.32
N PHE A 50 -6.28 -3.79 5.61
CA PHE A 50 -5.60 -5.07 5.81
C PHE A 50 -4.88 -5.16 7.15
N ILE A 51 -4.18 -4.12 7.62
CA ILE A 51 -3.51 -4.18 8.92
C ILE A 51 -4.52 -4.30 10.07
N ARG A 52 -5.69 -3.64 9.98
CA ARG A 52 -6.79 -3.85 10.94
C ARG A 52 -7.26 -5.32 10.94
N ALA A 53 -7.46 -5.90 9.74
CA ALA A 53 -7.87 -7.29 9.62
C ALA A 53 -6.82 -8.26 10.21
N TRP A 54 -5.53 -8.05 9.98
CA TRP A 54 -4.47 -8.88 10.58
C TRP A 54 -4.38 -8.76 12.11
N ARG A 55 -4.76 -7.62 12.66
CA ARG A 55 -4.79 -7.37 14.11
C ARG A 55 -6.12 -7.73 14.77
N ASN A 56 -7.09 -8.24 14.00
CA ASN A 56 -8.47 -8.45 14.45
C ASN A 56 -9.13 -7.18 15.02
N GLU A 57 -8.77 -6.01 14.49
CA GLU A 57 -9.39 -4.73 14.81
C GLU A 57 -10.69 -4.54 14.01
N PRO A 58 -11.65 -3.72 14.47
CA PRO A 58 -12.87 -3.43 13.71
C PRO A 58 -12.55 -2.84 12.33
N THR A 59 -12.97 -3.52 11.26
CA THR A 59 -12.76 -3.10 9.88
C THR A 59 -13.88 -2.21 9.34
N ASP A 60 -15.00 -2.15 10.05
CA ASP A 60 -16.17 -1.29 9.81
C ASP A 60 -16.02 0.11 10.42
N ALA A 61 -15.04 0.32 11.30
CA ALA A 61 -14.75 1.64 11.83
C ALA A 61 -14.34 2.60 10.70
N PRO A 62 -14.91 3.82 10.65
CA PRO A 62 -14.65 4.76 9.57
C PRO A 62 -13.18 5.14 9.50
N PHE A 63 -12.68 5.34 8.27
CA PHE A 63 -11.37 5.94 8.03
C PHE A 63 -11.49 7.46 7.99
N PRO A 64 -10.44 8.20 8.36
CA PRO A 64 -10.42 9.65 8.27
C PRO A 64 -10.58 10.11 6.82
N THR A 65 -11.14 11.29 6.62
CA THR A 65 -11.18 11.98 5.32
C THR A 65 -10.24 13.18 5.34
N PHE A 66 -9.69 13.54 4.19
CA PHE A 66 -8.71 14.61 4.07
C PHE A 66 -9.05 15.52 2.88
N GLU A 67 -8.83 16.82 3.04
CA GLU A 67 -9.10 17.81 2.00
C GLU A 67 -7.87 18.12 1.14
N ASP A 68 -6.67 17.79 1.62
CA ASP A 68 -5.39 18.12 0.98
C ASP A 68 -4.45 16.91 0.85
N ALA A 69 -3.52 17.00 -0.10
CA ALA A 69 -2.56 15.94 -0.40
C ALA A 69 -1.53 15.72 0.73
N THR A 70 -1.18 16.77 1.49
CA THR A 70 -0.23 16.67 2.59
C THR A 70 -0.76 15.77 3.69
N SER A 71 -2.02 15.98 4.09
CA SER A 71 -2.68 15.16 5.11
C SER A 71 -2.81 13.69 4.68
N VAL A 72 -3.10 13.42 3.40
CA VAL A 72 -3.14 12.04 2.86
C VAL A 72 -1.74 11.41 2.91
N ARG A 73 -0.68 12.16 2.53
CA ARG A 73 0.71 11.70 2.59
C ARG A 73 1.12 11.33 4.02
N GLU A 74 0.88 12.21 4.99
CA GLU A 74 1.26 11.97 6.38
C GLU A 74 0.51 10.77 6.97
N TRP A 75 -0.76 10.62 6.63
CA TRP A 75 -1.53 9.43 6.99
C TRP A 75 -0.97 8.15 6.34
N GLY A 76 -0.60 8.20 5.06
CA GLY A 76 0.05 7.12 4.37
C GLY A 76 1.41 6.77 4.98
N ARG A 77 2.25 7.78 5.25
CA ARG A 77 3.56 7.61 5.89
C ARG A 77 3.45 6.90 7.24
N SER A 78 2.49 7.29 8.08
CA SER A 78 2.34 6.71 9.42
C SER A 78 1.98 5.21 9.41
N TYR A 79 1.42 4.68 8.32
CA TYR A 79 1.18 3.24 8.14
C TYR A 79 2.47 2.42 8.23
N TYR A 80 3.59 2.94 7.70
CA TYR A 80 4.82 2.17 7.58
C TYR A 80 5.46 1.86 8.94
N GLY A 81 5.36 2.74 9.91
CA GLY A 81 5.76 2.43 11.29
C GLY A 81 4.91 1.30 11.91
N GLU A 82 3.61 1.31 11.63
CA GLU A 82 2.69 0.30 12.15
C GLU A 82 2.92 -1.08 11.52
N ILE A 83 3.17 -1.15 10.21
CA ILE A 83 3.39 -2.43 9.53
C ILE A 83 4.76 -3.02 9.86
N VAL A 84 5.80 -2.21 10.02
CA VAL A 84 7.12 -2.69 10.47
C VAL A 84 6.99 -3.37 11.82
N ALA A 85 6.36 -2.71 12.81
CA ALA A 85 6.13 -3.28 14.13
C ALA A 85 5.29 -4.59 14.07
N HIS A 86 4.30 -4.64 13.17
CA HIS A 86 3.50 -5.85 12.96
C HIS A 86 4.35 -7.01 12.39
N LEU A 87 5.17 -6.74 11.36
CA LEU A 87 6.04 -7.74 10.74
C LEU A 87 7.15 -8.25 11.66
N GLU A 88 7.60 -7.44 12.63
CA GLU A 88 8.57 -7.86 13.63
C GLU A 88 8.00 -8.93 14.58
N GLY A 89 6.71 -8.87 14.87
CA GLY A 89 6.00 -9.82 15.71
C GLY A 89 5.63 -11.15 15.02
N LEU A 90 5.88 -11.31 13.71
CA LEU A 90 5.51 -12.51 12.93
C LEU A 90 6.69 -13.44 12.67
N ASN A 91 6.35 -14.70 12.39
CA ASN A 91 7.26 -15.74 11.88
C ASN A 91 6.64 -16.47 10.67
N ASP A 92 7.39 -17.38 10.03
CA ASP A 92 6.94 -18.11 8.84
C ASP A 92 5.73 -19.02 9.11
N GLU A 93 5.58 -19.54 10.31
CA GLU A 93 4.42 -20.37 10.68
C GLU A 93 3.15 -19.51 10.77
N GLU A 94 3.27 -18.30 11.26
CA GLU A 94 2.12 -17.39 11.38
C GLU A 94 1.63 -16.90 10.04
N ILE A 95 2.52 -16.53 9.12
CA ILE A 95 2.11 -16.12 7.78
C ILE A 95 1.53 -17.26 6.94
N ALA A 96 1.79 -18.53 7.31
CA ALA A 96 1.18 -19.70 6.68
C ALA A 96 -0.24 -20.01 7.20
N LYS A 97 -0.68 -19.40 8.30
CA LYS A 97 -2.01 -19.65 8.87
C LYS A 97 -3.12 -19.18 7.91
N PRO A 98 -4.23 -19.91 7.83
CA PRO A 98 -5.39 -19.49 7.06
C PRO A 98 -6.01 -18.22 7.68
N MET A 99 -6.58 -17.37 6.83
CA MET A 99 -7.26 -16.14 7.21
C MET A 99 -8.54 -15.99 6.43
N ALA A 100 -9.61 -15.51 7.09
CA ALA A 100 -10.82 -15.00 6.44
C ALA A 100 -10.78 -13.48 6.42
N LEU A 101 -11.08 -12.88 5.26
CA LEU A 101 -11.19 -11.42 5.15
C LEU A 101 -12.63 -10.98 5.47
N PRO A 102 -12.83 -9.91 6.25
CA PRO A 102 -14.17 -9.44 6.64
C PRO A 102 -15.09 -9.08 5.46
N TRP A 103 -14.49 -8.73 4.32
CA TRP A 103 -15.22 -8.38 3.09
C TRP A 103 -15.33 -9.51 2.07
N ALA A 104 -15.06 -10.77 2.47
CA ALA A 104 -15.09 -11.92 1.56
C ALA A 104 -16.46 -12.13 0.90
N GLU A 105 -17.57 -11.94 1.64
CA GLU A 105 -18.93 -12.05 1.10
C GLU A 105 -19.22 -11.01 -0.01
N PHE A 106 -18.70 -9.80 0.14
CA PHE A 106 -18.83 -8.78 -0.90
C PHE A 106 -18.10 -9.20 -2.19
N VAL A 107 -16.89 -9.77 -2.05
CA VAL A 107 -16.12 -10.28 -3.18
C VAL A 107 -16.79 -11.49 -3.81
N GLU A 108 -17.38 -12.40 -3.01
CA GLU A 108 -18.14 -13.55 -3.50
C GLU A 108 -19.27 -13.12 -4.47
N GLN A 109 -20.01 -12.07 -4.12
CA GLN A 109 -21.06 -11.52 -4.98
C GLN A 109 -20.51 -11.04 -6.33
N GLN A 110 -19.29 -10.50 -6.37
CA GLN A 110 -18.67 -10.00 -7.60
C GLN A 110 -18.10 -11.12 -8.47
N ILE A 111 -17.48 -12.13 -7.88
CA ILE A 111 -16.85 -13.23 -8.61
C ILE A 111 -17.78 -14.42 -8.89
N GLY A 112 -18.99 -14.41 -8.27
CA GLY A 112 -20.04 -15.42 -8.47
C GLY A 112 -19.77 -16.79 -7.84
N ARG A 113 -18.82 -16.87 -6.89
CA ARG A 113 -18.50 -18.11 -6.15
C ARG A 113 -17.81 -17.78 -4.82
N ALA A 114 -17.93 -18.72 -3.86
CA ALA A 114 -17.23 -18.59 -2.58
C ALA A 114 -15.70 -18.49 -2.78
N PRO A 115 -15.03 -17.53 -2.11
CA PRO A 115 -13.58 -17.43 -2.12
C PRO A 115 -12.90 -18.70 -1.58
N ALA A 116 -11.81 -19.11 -2.21
CA ALA A 116 -10.98 -20.18 -1.69
C ALA A 116 -10.25 -19.75 -0.39
N SER A 117 -9.82 -20.72 0.40
CA SER A 117 -8.99 -20.44 1.58
C SER A 117 -7.70 -19.73 1.18
N ILE A 118 -7.34 -18.70 1.93
CA ILE A 118 -6.13 -17.89 1.75
C ILE A 118 -5.33 -17.86 3.06
N THR A 119 -4.02 -17.56 2.97
CA THR A 119 -3.15 -17.41 4.13
C THR A 119 -2.89 -15.94 4.45
N ILE A 120 -2.44 -15.65 5.67
CA ILE A 120 -2.00 -14.31 6.07
C ILE A 120 -0.93 -13.79 5.09
N GLY A 121 0.10 -14.59 4.76
CA GLY A 121 1.15 -14.20 3.81
C GLY A 121 0.62 -13.87 2.41
N GLN A 122 -0.40 -14.59 1.93
CA GLN A 122 -1.05 -14.26 0.65
C GLN A 122 -1.80 -12.92 0.71
N THR A 123 -2.45 -12.62 1.82
CA THR A 123 -3.09 -11.30 2.00
C THR A 123 -2.07 -10.17 2.13
N MET A 124 -0.91 -10.43 2.74
CA MET A 124 0.20 -9.47 2.77
C MET A 124 0.77 -9.21 1.38
N LEU A 125 1.00 -10.26 0.58
CA LEU A 125 1.40 -10.10 -0.82
C LEU A 125 0.36 -9.30 -1.62
N GLN A 126 -0.93 -9.56 -1.41
CA GLN A 126 -2.00 -8.80 -2.05
C GLN A 126 -1.86 -7.29 -1.83
N VAL A 127 -1.52 -6.84 -0.62
CA VAL A 127 -1.35 -5.41 -0.32
C VAL A 127 -0.21 -4.81 -1.14
N THR A 128 0.91 -5.51 -1.30
CA THR A 128 2.04 -5.01 -2.11
C THR A 128 1.70 -4.93 -3.60
N LEU A 129 0.98 -5.92 -4.13
CA LEU A 129 0.53 -5.95 -5.53
C LEU A 129 -0.54 -4.88 -5.80
N HIS A 130 -1.47 -4.69 -4.86
CA HIS A 130 -2.50 -3.66 -4.95
C HIS A 130 -1.89 -2.25 -4.92
N SER A 131 -0.92 -2.01 -4.05
CA SER A 131 -0.19 -0.75 -4.01
C SER A 131 0.58 -0.49 -5.31
N LEU A 132 1.22 -1.52 -5.89
CA LEU A 132 1.87 -1.42 -7.20
C LEU A 132 0.88 -1.02 -8.31
N TYR A 133 -0.31 -1.66 -8.34
CA TYR A 133 -1.35 -1.37 -9.32
C TYR A 133 -1.80 0.11 -9.25
N HIS A 134 -2.09 0.60 -8.04
CA HIS A 134 -2.53 2.00 -7.86
C HIS A 134 -1.40 3.00 -8.08
N ARG A 135 -0.15 2.68 -7.75
CA ARG A 135 1.00 3.52 -8.14
C ARG A 135 1.10 3.68 -9.66
N GLY A 136 0.82 2.63 -10.42
CA GLY A 136 0.73 2.72 -11.89
C GLY A 136 -0.30 3.74 -12.35
N GLN A 137 -1.48 3.77 -11.73
CA GLN A 137 -2.54 4.76 -12.04
C GLN A 137 -2.13 6.18 -11.63
N ILE A 138 -1.52 6.34 -10.46
CA ILE A 138 -0.99 7.62 -9.98
C ILE A 138 0.08 8.14 -10.94
N ASN A 139 1.03 7.31 -11.33
CA ASN A 139 2.11 7.66 -12.26
C ASN A 139 1.57 8.05 -13.66
N ALA A 140 0.53 7.36 -14.14
CA ALA A 140 -0.14 7.74 -15.38
C ALA A 140 -0.77 9.13 -15.26
N ARG A 141 -1.52 9.38 -14.16
CA ARG A 141 -2.15 10.68 -13.93
C ARG A 141 -1.13 11.80 -13.70
N LEU A 142 -0.02 11.51 -13.01
CA LEU A 142 1.07 12.47 -12.81
C LEU A 142 1.63 12.98 -14.16
N ARG A 143 1.82 12.09 -15.16
CA ARG A 143 2.22 12.52 -16.52
C ARG A 143 1.17 13.40 -17.18
N GLU A 144 -0.12 13.05 -17.05
CA GLU A 144 -1.22 13.83 -17.64
C GLU A 144 -1.25 15.27 -17.12
N VAL A 145 -0.85 15.50 -15.87
CA VAL A 145 -0.83 16.86 -15.26
C VAL A 145 0.53 17.56 -15.35
N GLY A 146 1.45 16.97 -16.14
CA GLY A 146 2.76 17.58 -16.44
C GLY A 146 3.87 17.26 -15.44
N GLY A 147 3.66 16.31 -14.51
CA GLY A 147 4.69 15.82 -13.62
C GLY A 147 5.51 14.68 -14.22
N GLU A 148 6.63 14.35 -13.61
CA GLU A 148 7.53 13.28 -14.03
C GLU A 148 7.55 12.13 -12.98
N PRO A 149 6.97 10.97 -13.31
CA PRO A 149 6.98 9.82 -12.40
C PRO A 149 8.38 9.26 -12.18
N PRO A 150 8.73 8.86 -10.94
CA PRO A 150 9.99 8.22 -10.65
C PRO A 150 10.02 6.76 -11.15
N THR A 151 11.22 6.24 -11.39
CA THR A 151 11.44 4.81 -11.61
C THR A 151 11.43 4.09 -10.26
N VAL A 152 10.41 3.28 -10.00
CA VAL A 152 10.19 2.61 -8.71
C VAL A 152 10.04 1.08 -8.81
N ASP A 153 10.60 0.50 -9.86
CA ASP A 153 10.59 -0.95 -10.04
C ASP A 153 11.39 -1.66 -8.95
N TYR A 154 10.92 -2.84 -8.53
CA TYR A 154 11.57 -3.63 -7.49
C TYR A 154 13.03 -3.96 -7.83
N ILE A 155 13.32 -4.30 -9.11
CA ILE A 155 14.69 -4.60 -9.54
C ILE A 155 15.59 -3.37 -9.44
N VAL A 156 15.08 -2.17 -9.70
CA VAL A 156 15.84 -0.92 -9.57
C VAL A 156 16.19 -0.67 -8.10
N TRP A 157 15.25 -0.88 -7.19
CA TRP A 157 15.49 -0.77 -5.75
C TRP A 157 16.59 -1.75 -5.27
N ILE A 158 16.59 -3.00 -5.79
CA ILE A 158 17.67 -3.96 -5.53
C ILE A 158 19.02 -3.45 -6.05
N TRP A 159 19.07 -2.95 -7.29
CA TRP A 159 20.31 -2.42 -7.89
C TRP A 159 20.84 -1.17 -7.18
N LEU A 160 19.98 -0.43 -6.52
CA LEU A 160 20.34 0.71 -5.67
C LEU A 160 20.72 0.29 -4.23
N GLU A 161 20.92 -1.01 -3.98
CA GLU A 161 21.28 -1.57 -2.66
C GLU A 161 20.19 -1.36 -1.59
N LYS A 162 18.92 -1.38 -2.01
CA LYS A 162 17.73 -1.30 -1.13
C LYS A 162 17.70 -0.04 -0.25
N PRO A 163 17.71 1.17 -0.85
CA PRO A 163 17.70 2.41 -0.08
C PRO A 163 16.46 2.51 0.81
N ALA A 164 16.62 3.16 1.96
CA ALA A 164 15.52 3.51 2.83
C ALA A 164 14.59 4.54 2.16
N ALA A 165 13.33 4.56 2.55
CA ALA A 165 12.39 5.57 2.10
C ALA A 165 12.76 6.96 2.67
N THR A 166 12.63 7.98 1.84
CA THR A 166 12.71 9.39 2.24
C THR A 166 11.41 10.07 1.84
N TRP A 167 10.74 10.72 2.79
CA TRP A 167 9.40 11.30 2.60
C TRP A 167 9.40 12.82 2.39
N ASP A 168 10.56 13.44 2.52
CA ASP A 168 10.78 14.89 2.39
C ASP A 168 11.31 15.25 1.02
#